data_300d6f95d39568879b82eddf4acead57
#
_entry.id   300d6f95d39568879b82eddf4acead57
#
_cell.length_a   1.000
_cell.length_b   1.000
_cell.length_c   1.000
_cell.angle_alpha   90.00
_cell.angle_beta   90.00
_cell.angle_gamma   90.00
#
_symmetry.space_group_name_H-M   'P 1'
#
loop_
_entity.id
_entity.type
_entity.pdbx_description
1 polymer ?
#
loop_
_entity_poly.entity_id
_entity_poly.type
_entity_poly.pdbx_seq_one_letter_code
_entity_poly.pdbx_strand_id
1 'polypeptide(L)'
;MVRKFDFLVIGSGIAGMSFALKVAHKGKVALICKSGLEEANTYFAQGGVASVTNLLVDNFDKHIEDTMIAGDWISDRGAVEKVVREAPAQIEELIKWGVDFDKNEKGEFDLHREGGHSEFRILHHKDNTGAEIQDSLIKAVQRHPNIEVIENQFAVEILTQHHLGVTVTRQTPDIKCYGAYILDPKTGKVDTYLAKVTLMATGGVGAVYKTTTNPLVATGDGIAICLLYTSPSP
;
A
#
# COMPACT_ATOMS: atom_id res chain seq x y z
N MET A 1 17.85 7.64 -19.22
CA MET A 1 18.06 8.93 -18.50
C MET A 1 18.26 8.63 -17.01
N VAL A 2 18.96 9.51 -16.24
CA VAL A 2 19.05 9.36 -14.79
C VAL A 2 18.19 10.43 -14.14
N ARG A 3 17.26 10.02 -13.29
CA ARG A 3 16.37 10.90 -12.52
C ARG A 3 16.67 10.72 -11.02
N LYS A 4 16.54 11.80 -10.25
CA LYS A 4 16.87 11.79 -8.80
C LYS A 4 15.71 12.31 -7.97
N PHE A 5 15.38 11.56 -6.93
CA PHE A 5 14.32 11.86 -5.96
C PHE A 5 14.83 11.64 -4.53
N ASP A 6 14.10 12.13 -3.56
CA ASP A 6 14.33 11.76 -2.16
C ASP A 6 13.68 10.41 -1.86
N PHE A 7 12.48 10.18 -2.42
CA PHE A 7 11.69 8.98 -2.22
C PHE A 7 11.23 8.42 -3.57
N LEU A 8 11.40 7.11 -3.75
CA LEU A 8 10.83 6.34 -4.86
C LEU A 8 9.80 5.37 -4.29
N VAL A 9 8.57 5.49 -4.76
CA VAL A 9 7.45 4.62 -4.36
C VAL A 9 7.01 3.81 -5.56
N ILE A 10 7.06 2.50 -5.46
CA ILE A 10 6.70 1.56 -6.53
C ILE A 10 5.38 0.89 -6.16
N GLY A 11 4.30 1.31 -6.80
CA GLY A 11 2.93 0.87 -6.57
C GLY A 11 2.01 1.98 -6.07
N SER A 12 0.81 2.07 -6.66
CA SER A 12 -0.19 3.12 -6.48
C SER A 12 -1.42 2.70 -5.64
N GLY A 13 -1.35 1.58 -4.94
CA GLY A 13 -2.38 1.21 -3.97
C GLY A 13 -2.32 2.08 -2.70
N ILE A 14 -3.23 1.82 -1.76
CA ILE A 14 -3.33 2.56 -0.49
C ILE A 14 -1.98 2.69 0.23
N ALA A 15 -1.16 1.64 0.25
CA ALA A 15 0.14 1.67 0.93
C ALA A 15 1.12 2.66 0.27
N GLY A 16 1.21 2.64 -1.07
CA GLY A 16 2.11 3.53 -1.81
C GLY A 16 1.70 4.99 -1.72
N MET A 17 0.42 5.28 -1.96
CA MET A 17 -0.08 6.65 -1.93
C MET A 17 -0.06 7.25 -0.51
N SER A 18 -0.44 6.47 0.51
CA SER A 18 -0.36 6.93 1.90
C SER A 18 1.07 7.25 2.32
N PHE A 19 2.03 6.39 1.96
CA PHE A 19 3.43 6.69 2.22
C PHE A 19 3.90 7.94 1.47
N ALA A 20 3.58 8.07 0.18
CA ALA A 20 3.95 9.23 -0.62
C ALA A 20 3.46 10.54 0.03
N LEU A 21 2.19 10.59 0.46
CA LEU A 21 1.60 11.74 1.15
C LEU A 21 2.28 12.03 2.50
N LYS A 22 2.61 10.99 3.27
CA LYS A 22 3.30 11.14 4.57
C LYS A 22 4.71 11.69 4.45
N VAL A 23 5.44 11.39 3.37
CA VAL A 23 6.85 11.82 3.22
C VAL A 23 7.04 13.05 2.32
N ALA A 24 6.02 13.45 1.57
CA ALA A 24 6.14 14.52 0.58
C ALA A 24 6.53 15.89 1.16
N HIS A 25 6.29 16.12 2.46
CA HIS A 25 6.79 17.31 3.16
C HIS A 25 8.30 17.28 3.42
N LYS A 26 8.96 16.12 3.28
CA LYS A 26 10.40 15.94 3.52
C LYS A 26 11.24 15.97 2.25
N GLY A 27 10.62 15.89 1.06
CA GLY A 27 11.38 15.89 -0.19
C GLY A 27 10.54 15.50 -1.41
N LYS A 28 11.21 15.36 -2.55
CA LYS A 28 10.60 14.98 -3.81
C LYS A 28 10.31 13.48 -3.86
N VAL A 29 9.09 13.14 -4.23
CA VAL A 29 8.60 11.77 -4.34
C VAL A 29 8.33 11.44 -5.81
N ALA A 30 8.84 10.31 -6.30
CA ALA A 30 8.34 9.66 -7.51
C ALA A 30 7.39 8.53 -7.11
N LEU A 31 6.14 8.60 -7.51
CA LEU A 31 5.15 7.54 -7.36
C LEU A 31 4.95 6.86 -8.71
N ILE A 32 5.38 5.60 -8.82
CA ILE A 32 5.38 4.85 -10.08
C ILE A 32 4.34 3.74 -10.02
N CYS A 33 3.56 3.61 -11.09
CA CYS A 33 2.67 2.47 -11.29
C CYS A 33 2.77 1.93 -12.73
N LYS A 34 2.60 0.63 -12.88
CA LYS A 34 2.74 -0.07 -14.17
C LYS A 34 1.54 0.09 -15.10
N SER A 35 0.43 0.57 -14.58
CA SER A 35 -0.82 0.90 -15.29
C SER A 35 -1.35 2.26 -14.81
N GLY A 36 -2.64 2.54 -14.97
CA GLY A 36 -3.29 3.70 -14.35
C GLY A 36 -3.36 3.60 -12.83
N LEU A 37 -3.52 4.73 -12.16
CA LEU A 37 -3.61 4.83 -10.70
C LEU A 37 -4.79 4.03 -10.10
N GLU A 38 -5.87 3.86 -10.85
CA GLU A 38 -7.07 3.13 -10.42
C GLU A 38 -6.88 1.60 -10.44
N GLU A 39 -5.89 1.11 -11.16
CA GLU A 39 -5.61 -0.32 -11.32
C GLU A 39 -4.90 -0.91 -10.09
N ALA A 40 -5.56 -0.86 -8.93
CA ALA A 40 -5.02 -1.38 -7.68
C ALA A 40 -6.07 -2.22 -6.94
N ASN A 41 -5.63 -3.21 -6.15
CA ASN A 41 -6.54 -3.99 -5.29
C ASN A 41 -7.40 -3.12 -4.38
N THR A 42 -6.89 -1.96 -3.95
CA THR A 42 -7.62 -1.00 -3.13
C THR A 42 -8.91 -0.54 -3.82
N TYR A 43 -8.85 -0.21 -5.12
CA TYR A 43 -10.01 0.25 -5.88
C TYR A 43 -11.15 -0.79 -5.91
N PHE A 44 -10.80 -2.06 -6.04
CA PHE A 44 -11.77 -3.17 -6.16
C PHE A 44 -12.21 -3.74 -4.81
N ALA A 45 -11.73 -3.22 -3.69
CA ALA A 45 -12.16 -3.65 -2.37
C ALA A 45 -13.59 -3.15 -2.08
N GLN A 46 -14.52 -4.10 -1.89
CA GLN A 46 -15.94 -3.80 -1.66
C GLN A 46 -16.29 -3.66 -0.18
N GLY A 47 -15.60 -4.42 0.68
CA GLY A 47 -15.80 -4.37 2.12
C GLY A 47 -15.37 -3.04 2.75
N GLY A 48 -15.79 -2.82 3.99
CA GLY A 48 -15.39 -1.64 4.74
C GLY A 48 -14.05 -1.80 5.44
N VAL A 49 -13.74 -0.83 6.29
CA VAL A 49 -12.51 -0.80 7.10
C VAL A 49 -12.87 -0.90 8.57
N ALA A 50 -12.38 -1.94 9.24
CA ALA A 50 -12.62 -2.16 10.66
C ALA A 50 -11.78 -1.22 11.53
N SER A 51 -12.42 -0.45 12.40
CA SER A 51 -11.73 0.39 13.39
C SER A 51 -12.61 0.68 14.61
N VAL A 52 -12.01 0.65 15.78
CA VAL A 52 -12.69 1.03 17.02
C VAL A 52 -12.79 2.56 17.07
N THR A 53 -13.93 3.10 16.69
CA THR A 53 -14.17 4.55 16.66
C THR A 53 -15.02 5.05 17.82
N ASN A 54 -15.71 4.15 18.54
CA ASN A 54 -16.57 4.49 19.67
C ASN A 54 -16.27 3.58 20.88
N LEU A 55 -15.51 4.11 21.83
CA LEU A 55 -15.09 3.39 23.04
C LEU A 55 -16.21 3.18 24.08
N LEU A 56 -17.42 3.73 23.86
CA LEU A 56 -18.56 3.49 24.75
C LEU A 56 -19.22 2.12 24.53
N VAL A 57 -19.16 1.62 23.29
CA VAL A 57 -19.81 0.37 22.89
C VAL A 57 -18.83 -0.72 22.46
N ASP A 58 -17.63 -0.31 22.03
CA ASP A 58 -16.58 -1.22 21.53
C ASP A 58 -15.26 -0.94 22.25
N ASN A 59 -14.29 -1.86 22.13
CA ASN A 59 -12.94 -1.66 22.64
C ASN A 59 -11.91 -2.45 21.81
N PHE A 60 -10.63 -2.08 21.96
CA PHE A 60 -9.55 -2.72 21.23
C PHE A 60 -9.40 -4.21 21.54
N ASP A 61 -9.61 -4.63 22.78
CA ASP A 61 -9.39 -6.02 23.18
C ASP A 61 -10.45 -6.94 22.55
N LYS A 62 -11.71 -6.50 22.43
CA LYS A 62 -12.74 -7.22 21.65
C LYS A 62 -12.33 -7.36 20.19
N HIS A 63 -11.85 -6.28 19.56
CA HIS A 63 -11.44 -6.33 18.16
C HIS A 63 -10.23 -7.24 17.94
N ILE A 64 -9.27 -7.22 18.85
CA ILE A 64 -8.10 -8.12 18.83
C ILE A 64 -8.56 -9.57 18.94
N GLU A 65 -9.45 -9.86 19.90
CA GLU A 65 -9.98 -11.23 20.12
C GLU A 65 -10.75 -11.73 18.89
N ASP A 66 -11.68 -10.93 18.36
CA ASP A 66 -12.39 -11.23 17.12
C ASP A 66 -11.44 -11.58 15.97
N THR A 67 -10.36 -10.82 15.82
CA THR A 67 -9.35 -11.02 14.78
C THR A 67 -8.56 -12.30 15.00
N MET A 68 -8.20 -12.60 16.26
CA MET A 68 -7.49 -13.84 16.59
C MET A 68 -8.36 -15.07 16.36
N ILE A 69 -9.65 -15.00 16.71
CA ILE A 69 -10.63 -16.08 16.47
C ILE A 69 -10.82 -16.29 14.96
N ALA A 70 -11.07 -15.22 14.20
CA ALA A 70 -11.25 -15.30 12.75
C ALA A 70 -10.02 -15.85 12.03
N GLY A 71 -8.83 -15.58 12.56
CA GLY A 71 -7.55 -16.09 12.07
C GLY A 71 -7.18 -17.47 12.61
N ASP A 72 -8.10 -18.20 13.28
CA ASP A 72 -7.87 -19.51 13.87
C ASP A 72 -6.61 -19.56 14.76
N TRP A 73 -6.31 -18.46 15.46
CA TRP A 73 -5.17 -18.27 16.35
C TRP A 73 -3.78 -18.41 15.68
N ILE A 74 -3.73 -18.45 14.34
CA ILE A 74 -2.47 -18.53 13.59
C ILE A 74 -1.81 -17.15 13.48
N SER A 75 -2.59 -16.06 13.61
CA SER A 75 -2.10 -14.70 13.53
C SER A 75 -1.09 -14.37 14.63
N ASP A 76 -0.06 -13.58 14.29
CA ASP A 76 0.82 -12.99 15.30
C ASP A 76 0.04 -11.96 16.13
N ARG A 77 -0.16 -12.23 17.41
CA ARG A 77 -0.95 -11.39 18.31
C ARG A 77 -0.38 -9.97 18.42
N GLY A 78 0.95 -9.82 18.47
CA GLY A 78 1.59 -8.51 18.57
C GLY A 78 1.35 -7.66 17.32
N ALA A 79 1.36 -8.28 16.14
CA ALA A 79 1.01 -7.62 14.90
C ALA A 79 -0.48 -7.19 14.88
N VAL A 80 -1.39 -8.08 15.32
CA VAL A 80 -2.83 -7.77 15.44
C VAL A 80 -3.06 -6.61 16.38
N GLU A 81 -2.47 -6.64 17.57
CA GLU A 81 -2.60 -5.56 18.57
C GLU A 81 -2.14 -4.21 18.02
N LYS A 82 -1.00 -4.20 17.33
CA LYS A 82 -0.48 -2.99 16.70
C LYS A 82 -1.44 -2.43 15.66
N VAL A 83 -1.90 -3.26 14.72
CA VAL A 83 -2.81 -2.83 13.65
C VAL A 83 -4.12 -2.30 14.22
N VAL A 84 -4.73 -3.04 15.16
CA VAL A 84 -6.02 -2.65 15.75
C VAL A 84 -5.92 -1.35 16.54
N ARG A 85 -4.87 -1.17 17.34
CA ARG A 85 -4.71 0.04 18.16
C ARG A 85 -4.31 1.27 17.35
N GLU A 86 -3.59 1.11 16.25
CA GLU A 86 -3.21 2.22 15.36
C GLU A 86 -4.31 2.59 14.35
N ALA A 87 -5.31 1.72 14.11
CA ALA A 87 -6.34 1.92 13.10
C ALA A 87 -7.09 3.26 13.21
N PRO A 88 -7.55 3.73 14.38
CA PRO A 88 -8.27 5.01 14.47
C PRO A 88 -7.47 6.19 13.92
N ALA A 89 -6.18 6.27 14.24
CA ALA A 89 -5.31 7.34 13.75
C ALA A 89 -5.12 7.27 12.23
N GLN A 90 -5.07 6.05 11.64
CA GLN A 90 -4.97 5.88 10.18
C GLN A 90 -6.28 6.27 9.48
N ILE A 91 -7.44 5.99 10.09
CA ILE A 91 -8.74 6.47 9.58
C ILE A 91 -8.81 7.99 9.56
N GLU A 92 -8.36 8.65 10.63
CA GLU A 92 -8.30 10.12 10.66
C GLU A 92 -7.38 10.69 9.55
N GLU A 93 -6.28 10.02 9.24
CA GLU A 93 -5.41 10.43 8.13
C GLU A 93 -6.10 10.28 6.78
N LEU A 94 -6.81 9.18 6.54
CA LEU A 94 -7.58 8.99 5.31
C LEU A 94 -8.62 10.10 5.14
N ILE A 95 -9.34 10.45 6.20
CA ILE A 95 -10.30 11.56 6.20
C ILE A 95 -9.62 12.89 5.88
N LYS A 96 -8.46 13.18 6.47
CA LYS A 96 -7.66 14.39 6.16
C LYS A 96 -7.24 14.45 4.68
N TRP A 97 -7.06 13.32 4.03
CA TRP A 97 -6.75 13.24 2.60
C TRP A 97 -7.99 13.25 1.71
N GLY A 98 -9.18 13.32 2.30
CA GLY A 98 -10.44 13.55 1.59
C GLY A 98 -11.36 12.34 1.49
N VAL A 99 -11.03 11.22 2.13
CA VAL A 99 -11.93 10.05 2.16
C VAL A 99 -13.19 10.39 2.97
N ASP A 100 -14.34 10.14 2.37
CA ASP A 100 -15.65 10.39 2.96
C ASP A 100 -16.33 9.06 3.32
N PHE A 101 -16.36 8.74 4.60
CA PHE A 101 -17.10 7.60 5.13
C PHE A 101 -18.54 7.99 5.42
N ASP A 102 -19.48 7.08 5.19
CA ASP A 102 -20.90 7.30 5.39
C ASP A 102 -21.22 7.67 6.85
N LYS A 103 -22.17 8.59 7.00
CA LYS A 103 -22.63 9.10 8.30
C LYS A 103 -24.14 8.97 8.43
N ASN A 104 -24.57 8.71 9.66
CA ASN A 104 -25.97 8.68 10.02
C ASN A 104 -26.56 10.10 10.08
N GLU A 105 -27.87 10.21 10.31
CA GLU A 105 -28.58 11.49 10.41
C GLU A 105 -28.05 12.43 11.51
N LYS A 106 -27.31 11.90 12.49
CA LYS A 106 -26.68 12.66 13.58
C LYS A 106 -25.27 13.13 13.24
N GLY A 107 -24.75 12.78 12.06
CA GLY A 107 -23.38 13.11 11.65
C GLY A 107 -22.29 12.21 12.24
N GLU A 108 -22.67 11.11 12.92
CA GLU A 108 -21.75 10.08 13.41
C GLU A 108 -21.52 9.07 12.28
N PHE A 109 -20.39 8.31 12.32
CA PHE A 109 -20.14 7.26 11.35
C PHE A 109 -21.27 6.23 11.36
N ASP A 110 -21.78 5.89 10.18
CA ASP A 110 -22.68 4.77 9.98
C ASP A 110 -21.85 3.49 9.95
N LEU A 111 -21.86 2.75 11.05
CA LEU A 111 -20.99 1.59 11.21
C LEU A 111 -21.75 0.32 10.92
N HIS A 112 -21.17 -0.55 10.11
CA HIS A 112 -21.67 -1.90 9.87
C HIS A 112 -20.97 -2.94 10.75
N ARG A 113 -21.59 -4.12 10.84
CA ARG A 113 -21.01 -5.30 11.43
C ARG A 113 -20.94 -6.40 10.36
N GLU A 114 -19.74 -6.87 10.09
CA GLU A 114 -19.51 -8.00 9.18
C GLU A 114 -19.21 -9.29 9.94
N GLY A 115 -19.15 -10.41 9.23
CA GLY A 115 -18.81 -11.71 9.81
C GLY A 115 -17.47 -11.70 10.54
N GLY A 116 -17.40 -12.37 11.68
CA GLY A 116 -16.20 -12.38 12.54
C GLY A 116 -16.08 -11.20 13.51
N HIS A 117 -16.92 -10.16 13.40
CA HIS A 117 -16.93 -9.04 14.34
C HIS A 117 -18.05 -9.15 15.37
N SER A 118 -17.70 -8.96 16.64
CA SER A 118 -18.67 -8.92 17.76
C SER A 118 -19.45 -7.61 17.83
N GLU A 119 -18.86 -6.51 17.33
CA GLU A 119 -19.41 -5.15 17.41
C GLU A 119 -19.48 -4.47 16.04
N PHE A 120 -20.26 -3.37 15.98
CA PHE A 120 -20.38 -2.51 14.82
C PHE A 120 -19.15 -1.59 14.77
N ARG A 121 -18.19 -1.88 13.87
CA ARG A 121 -16.93 -1.13 13.75
C ARG A 121 -16.44 -0.95 12.33
N ILE A 122 -17.25 -1.34 11.35
CA ILE A 122 -16.87 -1.27 9.94
C ILE A 122 -17.29 0.07 9.37
N LEU A 123 -16.30 0.92 9.08
CA LEU A 123 -16.52 2.15 8.29
C LEU A 123 -16.66 1.77 6.82
N HIS A 124 -17.57 2.40 6.13
CA HIS A 124 -17.83 2.13 4.72
C HIS A 124 -18.23 3.40 3.96
N HIS A 125 -18.18 3.34 2.64
CA HIS A 125 -18.78 4.31 1.74
C HIS A 125 -19.65 3.54 0.74
N LYS A 126 -20.97 3.52 0.97
CA LYS A 126 -21.92 2.70 0.19
C LYS A 126 -21.37 1.26 0.01
N ASP A 127 -21.38 0.73 -1.22
CA ASP A 127 -20.82 -0.58 -1.56
C ASP A 127 -19.42 -0.49 -2.20
N ASN A 128 -18.77 0.67 -2.14
CA ASN A 128 -17.55 0.98 -2.90
C ASN A 128 -16.48 1.65 -2.05
N THR A 129 -16.28 1.19 -0.81
CA THR A 129 -15.33 1.80 0.14
C THR A 129 -13.91 1.88 -0.44
N GLY A 130 -13.46 0.84 -1.13
CA GLY A 130 -12.13 0.82 -1.74
C GLY A 130 -11.96 1.85 -2.85
N ALA A 131 -12.97 2.02 -3.70
CA ALA A 131 -12.96 3.02 -4.77
C ALA A 131 -12.92 4.44 -4.18
N GLU A 132 -13.74 4.74 -3.16
CA GLU A 132 -13.72 6.03 -2.47
C GLU A 132 -12.33 6.35 -1.88
N ILE A 133 -11.72 5.37 -1.20
CA ILE A 133 -10.37 5.54 -0.64
C ILE A 133 -9.36 5.80 -1.77
N GLN A 134 -9.38 4.99 -2.84
CA GLN A 134 -8.44 5.11 -3.95
C GLN A 134 -8.58 6.46 -4.66
N ASP A 135 -9.81 6.87 -5.00
CA ASP A 135 -10.09 8.13 -5.70
C ASP A 135 -9.68 9.36 -4.88
N SER A 136 -9.93 9.32 -3.58
CA SER A 136 -9.54 10.41 -2.68
C SER A 136 -8.02 10.51 -2.55
N LEU A 137 -7.32 9.38 -2.42
CA LEU A 137 -5.85 9.36 -2.41
C LEU A 137 -5.25 9.79 -3.74
N ILE A 138 -5.82 9.40 -4.88
CA ILE A 138 -5.41 9.86 -6.22
C ILE A 138 -5.47 11.39 -6.29
N LYS A 139 -6.61 11.97 -5.90
CA LYS A 139 -6.78 13.43 -5.88
C LYS A 139 -5.76 14.11 -4.96
N ALA A 140 -5.47 13.51 -3.80
CA ALA A 140 -4.51 14.06 -2.84
C ALA A 140 -3.07 14.02 -3.39
N VAL A 141 -2.61 12.90 -3.96
CA VAL A 141 -1.24 12.79 -4.52
C VAL A 141 -1.06 13.68 -5.76
N GLN A 142 -2.06 13.77 -6.63
CA GLN A 142 -2.00 14.63 -7.84
C GLN A 142 -1.95 16.12 -7.53
N ARG A 143 -2.52 16.55 -6.41
CA ARG A 143 -2.50 17.95 -5.97
C ARG A 143 -1.22 18.33 -5.23
N HIS A 144 -0.43 17.35 -4.77
CA HIS A 144 0.73 17.63 -3.94
C HIS A 144 1.96 18.02 -4.77
N PRO A 145 2.54 19.22 -4.59
CA PRO A 145 3.58 19.75 -5.47
C PRO A 145 4.90 18.96 -5.45
N ASN A 146 5.15 18.20 -4.40
CA ASN A 146 6.36 17.39 -4.25
C ASN A 146 6.18 15.92 -4.67
N ILE A 147 4.99 15.54 -5.17
CA ILE A 147 4.74 14.18 -5.65
C ILE A 147 4.62 14.23 -7.18
N GLU A 148 5.50 13.51 -7.84
CA GLU A 148 5.40 13.25 -9.27
C GLU A 148 4.81 11.87 -9.49
N VAL A 149 3.61 11.84 -10.07
CA VAL A 149 2.92 10.59 -10.45
C VAL A 149 3.36 10.18 -11.85
N ILE A 150 3.82 8.94 -11.98
CA ILE A 150 4.39 8.40 -13.22
C ILE A 150 3.71 7.07 -13.52
N GLU A 151 2.70 7.14 -14.39
CA GLU A 151 1.87 6.01 -14.79
C GLU A 151 2.46 5.25 -15.99
N ASN A 152 2.01 4.01 -16.17
CA ASN A 152 2.40 3.15 -17.27
C ASN A 152 3.93 2.95 -17.36
N GLN A 153 4.57 2.84 -16.20
CA GLN A 153 6.01 2.61 -16.09
C GLN A 153 6.25 1.37 -15.21
N PHE A 154 7.11 0.47 -15.67
CA PHE A 154 7.36 -0.80 -15.02
C PHE A 154 8.69 -0.80 -14.28
N ALA A 155 8.68 -1.09 -12.99
CA ALA A 155 9.91 -1.30 -12.23
C ALA A 155 10.48 -2.67 -12.59
N VAL A 156 11.64 -2.67 -13.24
CA VAL A 156 12.30 -3.89 -13.73
C VAL A 156 13.15 -4.53 -12.64
N GLU A 157 13.91 -3.70 -11.93
CA GLU A 157 14.91 -4.16 -10.97
C GLU A 157 15.25 -3.07 -9.95
N ILE A 158 15.49 -3.45 -8.70
CA ILE A 158 16.03 -2.53 -7.69
C ILE A 158 17.55 -2.40 -7.83
N LEU A 159 18.07 -1.21 -7.60
CA LEU A 159 19.50 -0.91 -7.69
C LEU A 159 20.16 -1.11 -6.32
N THR A 160 21.08 -2.06 -6.23
CA THR A 160 21.86 -2.36 -5.03
C THR A 160 23.37 -2.29 -5.30
N GLN A 161 24.19 -2.56 -4.31
CA GLN A 161 25.66 -2.67 -4.49
C GLN A 161 26.05 -3.72 -5.54
N HIS A 162 25.18 -4.68 -5.85
CA HIS A 162 25.41 -5.65 -6.92
C HIS A 162 25.73 -4.97 -8.26
N HIS A 163 25.01 -3.89 -8.58
CA HIS A 163 25.23 -3.08 -9.79
C HIS A 163 26.55 -2.30 -9.81
N LEU A 164 27.25 -2.27 -8.67
CA LEU A 164 28.60 -1.70 -8.53
C LEU A 164 29.68 -2.77 -8.52
N GLY A 165 29.35 -4.02 -8.90
CA GLY A 165 30.30 -5.14 -8.93
C GLY A 165 30.56 -5.80 -7.58
N VAL A 166 29.75 -5.47 -6.55
CA VAL A 166 29.85 -6.11 -5.23
C VAL A 166 28.91 -7.31 -5.20
N THR A 167 29.42 -8.47 -4.81
CA THR A 167 28.58 -9.65 -4.57
C THR A 167 27.71 -9.42 -3.34
N VAL A 168 26.39 -9.28 -3.56
CA VAL A 168 25.41 -9.12 -2.49
C VAL A 168 24.80 -10.47 -2.19
N THR A 169 24.88 -10.90 -0.94
CA THR A 169 24.27 -12.13 -0.43
C THR A 169 23.39 -11.79 0.78
N ARG A 170 22.57 -12.74 1.22
CA ARG A 170 21.77 -12.58 2.43
C ARG A 170 22.60 -12.24 3.69
N GLN A 171 23.90 -12.57 3.69
CA GLN A 171 24.81 -12.31 4.80
C GLN A 171 25.62 -11.02 4.62
N THR A 172 25.46 -10.32 3.49
CA THR A 172 26.15 -9.06 3.23
C THR A 172 25.66 -8.01 4.23
N PRO A 173 26.53 -7.44 5.07
CA PRO A 173 26.14 -6.36 5.97
C PRO A 173 25.85 -5.09 5.17
N ASP A 174 24.99 -4.23 5.73
CA ASP A 174 24.72 -2.89 5.20
C ASP A 174 24.27 -2.86 3.73
N ILE A 175 23.39 -3.79 3.34
CA ILE A 175 22.79 -3.78 2.00
C ILE A 175 22.05 -2.46 1.79
N LYS A 176 22.39 -1.77 0.69
CA LYS A 176 21.82 -0.48 0.30
C LYS A 176 21.02 -0.62 -0.98
N CYS A 177 19.86 0.00 -1.00
CA CYS A 177 19.07 0.24 -2.20
C CYS A 177 19.28 1.69 -2.65
N TYR A 178 19.64 1.87 -3.90
CA TYR A 178 19.91 3.19 -4.50
C TYR A 178 18.76 3.70 -5.36
N GLY A 179 17.72 2.88 -5.61
CA GLY A 179 16.61 3.17 -6.48
C GLY A 179 16.19 1.97 -7.31
N ALA A 180 15.76 2.22 -8.55
CA ALA A 180 15.32 1.17 -9.46
C ALA A 180 15.59 1.52 -10.94
N TYR A 181 15.63 0.49 -11.79
CA TYR A 181 15.47 0.62 -13.23
C TYR A 181 13.98 0.62 -13.57
N ILE A 182 13.56 1.62 -14.36
CA ILE A 182 12.17 1.81 -14.73
C ILE A 182 12.05 1.75 -16.26
N LEU A 183 11.26 0.82 -16.74
CA LEU A 183 10.95 0.62 -18.17
C LEU A 183 9.72 1.44 -18.55
N ASP A 184 9.84 2.20 -19.61
CA ASP A 184 8.68 2.70 -20.38
C ASP A 184 8.28 1.64 -21.44
N PRO A 185 7.16 0.93 -21.25
CA PRO A 185 6.74 -0.10 -22.20
C PRO A 185 6.39 0.42 -23.58
N LYS A 186 6.02 1.71 -23.71
CA LYS A 186 5.66 2.32 -25.01
C LYS A 186 6.88 2.55 -25.89
N THR A 187 8.00 2.95 -25.29
CA THR A 187 9.23 3.27 -26.00
C THR A 187 10.29 2.19 -25.93
N GLY A 188 10.12 1.22 -25.03
CA GLY A 188 11.12 0.20 -24.73
C GLY A 188 12.35 0.74 -23.97
N LYS A 189 12.31 2.00 -23.54
CA LYS A 189 13.44 2.65 -22.88
C LYS A 189 13.46 2.35 -21.39
N VAL A 190 14.64 2.05 -20.87
CA VAL A 190 14.89 1.88 -19.44
C VAL A 190 15.60 3.10 -18.89
N ASP A 191 15.01 3.73 -17.90
CA ASP A 191 15.59 4.86 -17.18
C ASP A 191 16.02 4.45 -15.76
N THR A 192 17.01 5.14 -15.23
CA THR A 192 17.51 4.94 -13.87
C THR A 192 16.89 5.96 -12.92
N TYR A 193 16.16 5.48 -11.92
CA TYR A 193 15.57 6.33 -10.88
C TYR A 193 16.35 6.12 -9.58
N LEU A 194 17.10 7.14 -9.17
CA LEU A 194 17.86 7.12 -7.93
C LEU A 194 17.05 7.76 -6.81
N ALA A 195 17.06 7.16 -5.63
CA ALA A 195 16.38 7.69 -4.45
C ALA A 195 17.15 7.38 -3.16
N LYS A 196 16.96 8.21 -2.14
CA LYS A 196 17.49 7.97 -0.80
C LYS A 196 16.74 6.84 -0.09
N VAL A 197 15.44 6.74 -0.36
CA VAL A 197 14.55 5.69 0.16
C VAL A 197 13.70 5.16 -0.99
N THR A 198 13.60 3.83 -1.09
CA THR A 198 12.72 3.15 -2.04
C THR A 198 11.70 2.33 -1.28
N LEU A 199 10.41 2.60 -1.51
CA LEU A 199 9.31 1.79 -0.98
C LEU A 199 8.79 0.85 -2.08
N MET A 200 8.76 -0.44 -1.79
CA MET A 200 8.08 -1.45 -2.59
C MET A 200 6.65 -1.63 -2.04
N ALA A 201 5.67 -1.09 -2.75
CA ALA A 201 4.24 -1.17 -2.41
C ALA A 201 3.44 -1.83 -3.55
N THR A 202 4.01 -2.86 -4.15
CA THR A 202 3.59 -3.47 -5.42
C THR A 202 2.39 -4.41 -5.32
N GLY A 203 1.79 -4.55 -4.13
CA GLY A 203 0.65 -5.42 -3.90
C GLY A 203 1.02 -6.91 -3.94
N GLY A 204 0.01 -7.74 -4.20
CA GLY A 204 0.12 -9.19 -4.15
C GLY A 204 0.30 -9.87 -5.50
N VAL A 205 -0.01 -11.16 -5.52
CA VAL A 205 0.27 -12.11 -6.60
C VAL A 205 -1.00 -12.83 -7.10
N GLY A 206 -2.18 -12.29 -6.81
CA GLY A 206 -3.46 -12.93 -7.09
C GLY A 206 -3.68 -13.32 -8.55
N ALA A 207 -3.14 -12.55 -9.50
CA ALA A 207 -3.31 -12.80 -10.93
C ALA A 207 -2.57 -14.04 -11.47
N VAL A 208 -1.73 -14.70 -10.67
CA VAL A 208 -1.13 -16.00 -11.06
C VAL A 208 -2.11 -17.17 -10.91
N TYR A 209 -3.20 -16.98 -10.17
CA TYR A 209 -4.23 -18.01 -10.00
C TYR A 209 -5.26 -17.93 -11.11
N LYS A 210 -5.74 -19.09 -11.57
CA LYS A 210 -6.75 -19.19 -12.65
C LYS A 210 -8.06 -18.48 -12.30
N THR A 211 -8.43 -18.49 -11.02
CA THR A 211 -9.64 -17.81 -10.50
C THR A 211 -9.21 -16.86 -9.41
N THR A 212 -9.48 -15.58 -9.60
CA THR A 212 -9.14 -14.51 -8.65
C THR A 212 -10.09 -13.35 -8.83
N THR A 213 -10.34 -12.62 -7.74
CA THR A 213 -11.03 -11.32 -7.73
C THR A 213 -10.04 -10.14 -7.79
N ASN A 214 -8.73 -10.43 -7.78
CA ASN A 214 -7.72 -9.39 -7.91
C ASN A 214 -7.66 -8.85 -9.35
N PRO A 215 -7.30 -7.58 -9.55
CA PRO A 215 -7.07 -7.04 -10.88
C PRO A 215 -5.89 -7.75 -11.58
N LEU A 216 -5.90 -7.77 -12.90
CA LEU A 216 -4.89 -8.44 -13.71
C LEU A 216 -3.46 -7.95 -13.47
N VAL A 217 -3.32 -6.74 -12.92
CA VAL A 217 -2.02 -6.15 -12.54
C VAL A 217 -1.41 -6.75 -11.28
N ALA A 218 -2.12 -7.60 -10.53
CA ALA A 218 -1.62 -8.23 -9.30
C ALA A 218 -0.74 -9.46 -9.64
N THR A 219 0.39 -9.25 -10.32
CA THR A 219 1.27 -10.28 -10.90
C THR A 219 2.47 -10.67 -10.03
N GLY A 220 2.63 -10.04 -8.85
CA GLY A 220 3.70 -10.40 -7.90
C GLY A 220 5.09 -9.88 -8.27
N ASP A 221 5.18 -8.87 -9.11
CA ASP A 221 6.46 -8.35 -9.62
C ASP A 221 7.43 -7.95 -8.51
N GLY A 222 6.93 -7.29 -7.46
CA GLY A 222 7.75 -6.90 -6.33
C GLY A 222 8.30 -8.09 -5.55
N ILE A 223 7.54 -9.18 -5.45
CA ILE A 223 8.03 -10.43 -4.85
C ILE A 223 9.18 -10.97 -5.67
N ALA A 224 9.01 -11.06 -7.01
CA ALA A 224 10.06 -11.53 -7.92
C ALA A 224 11.31 -10.67 -7.85
N ILE A 225 11.18 -9.35 -7.92
CA ILE A 225 12.29 -8.39 -7.85
C ILE A 225 13.05 -8.52 -6.52
N CYS A 226 12.35 -8.62 -5.39
CA CYS A 226 12.98 -8.75 -4.08
C CYS A 226 13.69 -10.10 -3.91
N LEU A 227 13.12 -11.18 -4.44
CA LEU A 227 13.70 -12.52 -4.34
C LEU A 227 15.04 -12.64 -5.07
N LEU A 228 15.26 -11.89 -6.15
CA LEU A 228 16.55 -11.90 -6.89
C LEU A 228 17.74 -11.55 -6.01
N TYR A 229 17.54 -10.74 -4.95
CA TYR A 229 18.63 -10.26 -4.09
C TYR A 229 18.55 -10.77 -2.65
N THR A 230 17.44 -11.37 -2.25
CA THR A 230 17.22 -11.78 -0.86
C THR A 230 17.09 -13.29 -0.67
N SER A 231 16.80 -14.01 -1.75
CA SER A 231 16.77 -15.47 -1.71
C SER A 231 18.19 -16.03 -1.85
N PRO A 232 18.58 -17.03 -1.04
CA PRO A 232 19.79 -17.78 -1.37
C PRO A 232 19.56 -18.43 -2.74
N SER A 233 20.48 -18.15 -3.68
CA SER A 233 20.56 -18.94 -4.89
C SER A 233 20.74 -20.40 -4.49
N PRO A 234 20.03 -21.35 -5.09
CA PRO A 234 20.24 -22.77 -4.82
C PRO A 234 21.67 -23.20 -5.11
#